data_c4c6e06ba59d9a4b154b3b720cb3c89e
#
_entry.id   c4c6e06ba59d9a4b154b3b720cb3c89e
#
_cell.length_a   1.000
_cell.length_b   1.000
_cell.length_c   1.000
_cell.angle_alpha   90.00
_cell.angle_beta   90.00
_cell.angle_gamma   90.00
#
_symmetry.space_group_name_H-M   'P 1'
#
loop_
_entity.id
_entity.type
_entity.pdbx_description
1 polymer ?
#
loop_
_entity_poly.entity_id
_entity_poly.type
_entity_poly.pdbx_seq_one_letter_code
_entity_poly.pdbx_strand_id
1 'polypeptide(L)'
;GTSMAAPLVSGSAAILMQEMKNQFQDYDSFTIKNILMSTATDLQNDPFVQGSGLANIESALDYVHGNNGVFIVYNNGSYDNIKKILEPAISNINFTEIGFEQFQFSSKSFPMTSWFAGQLLPGERTTTTFTINNPTNHTLTVNLESKNISLIKNSQLNGITTPQQQDSVLNKTGVFIPNYVKLSDIQTSEKLNDFFDDQNPIPDDSSLMILNLNFPFSEFMNSTADIYADDLKISSLYLYDWIDKNNNTEITSDELSMVNRAGSWGTVQELRVSEPKEKFDGVPLVGVYPVPSRYSYWLGDTNQNSTSMEYTLSASYYKNDKWSVLWPDSKIVNVPPKNSSTVDVTLIVPDDFQTGVYQGFLNFKSDDHSVNAPVSFVVKEPIIENDSTIFVEGKLTDDILYGNGFTKGAFDMSNRYMAGDWRQYYFDIQNESINTAIIELSWQSDDTNFGVFVMDPSGKIIQTNVPSGVFGHFLGWPSLDWLGNSLF
;
A
#
# COMPACT_ATOMS: atom_id res chain seq x y z
N GLY A 1 8.45 5.48 11.13
CA GLY A 1 8.72 5.14 9.75
C GLY A 1 9.67 3.96 9.61
N THR A 2 10.03 3.60 8.41
CA THR A 2 10.91 2.46 8.09
C THR A 2 12.25 2.47 8.81
N SER A 3 12.82 3.66 9.05
CA SER A 3 14.06 3.81 9.84
C SER A 3 13.94 3.36 11.30
N MET A 4 12.71 3.33 11.85
CA MET A 4 12.43 2.81 13.20
C MET A 4 12.10 1.32 13.16
N ALA A 5 11.46 0.84 12.09
CA ALA A 5 11.12 -0.56 11.93
C ALA A 5 12.35 -1.45 11.61
N ALA A 6 13.27 -0.97 10.78
CA ALA A 6 14.44 -1.72 10.36
C ALA A 6 15.31 -2.24 11.52
N PRO A 7 15.66 -1.43 12.57
CA PRO A 7 16.38 -1.94 13.73
C PRO A 7 15.63 -3.02 14.50
N LEU A 8 14.30 -2.94 14.59
CA LEU A 8 13.48 -3.97 15.26
C LEU A 8 13.53 -5.30 14.52
N VAL A 9 13.41 -5.29 13.19
CA VAL A 9 13.54 -6.48 12.35
C VAL A 9 14.97 -7.03 12.43
N SER A 10 16.00 -6.17 12.40
CA SER A 10 17.40 -6.60 12.56
C SER A 10 17.66 -7.24 13.92
N GLY A 11 17.10 -6.68 14.99
CA GLY A 11 17.16 -7.26 16.35
C GLY A 11 16.46 -8.63 16.42
N SER A 12 15.27 -8.75 15.81
CA SER A 12 14.55 -10.03 15.71
C SER A 12 15.35 -11.08 14.94
N ALA A 13 15.96 -10.68 13.82
CA ALA A 13 16.83 -11.58 13.05
C ALA A 13 18.05 -12.05 13.88
N ALA A 14 18.69 -11.15 14.63
CA ALA A 14 19.83 -11.51 15.49
C ALA A 14 19.46 -12.52 16.58
N ILE A 15 18.30 -12.35 17.23
CA ILE A 15 17.78 -13.28 18.23
C ILE A 15 17.51 -14.65 17.59
N LEU A 16 16.86 -14.66 16.42
CA LEU A 16 16.57 -15.89 15.67
C LEU A 16 17.85 -16.63 15.27
N MET A 17 18.83 -15.90 14.72
CA MET A 17 20.14 -16.48 14.35
C MET A 17 20.86 -17.08 15.56
N GLN A 18 20.83 -16.39 16.71
CA GLN A 18 21.43 -16.90 17.94
C GLN A 18 20.77 -18.21 18.38
N GLU A 19 19.41 -18.26 18.34
CA GLU A 19 18.69 -19.46 18.78
C GLU A 19 18.89 -20.62 17.81
N MET A 20 18.87 -20.42 16.51
CA MET A 20 19.19 -21.46 15.53
C MET A 20 20.59 -22.01 15.73
N LYS A 21 21.57 -21.15 16.04
CA LYS A 21 22.92 -21.59 16.39
C LYS A 21 22.96 -22.44 17.67
N ASN A 22 22.20 -22.07 18.71
CA ASN A 22 22.08 -22.83 19.94
C ASN A 22 21.49 -24.23 19.71
N GLN A 23 20.56 -24.33 18.75
CA GLN A 23 19.90 -25.57 18.32
C GLN A 23 20.70 -26.35 17.26
N PHE A 24 21.91 -25.91 16.91
CA PHE A 24 22.76 -26.50 15.86
C PHE A 24 22.05 -26.57 14.48
N GLN A 25 21.18 -25.63 14.18
CA GLN A 25 20.50 -25.54 12.91
C GLN A 25 21.28 -24.61 11.95
N ASP A 26 21.39 -25.03 10.69
CA ASP A 26 21.97 -24.21 9.64
C ASP A 26 21.00 -23.12 9.23
N TYR A 27 21.53 -21.94 8.92
CA TYR A 27 20.75 -20.82 8.41
C TYR A 27 21.55 -19.96 7.44
N ASP A 28 20.81 -19.31 6.56
CA ASP A 28 21.28 -18.22 5.70
C ASP A 28 20.30 -17.03 5.78
N SER A 29 20.57 -15.97 5.04
CA SER A 29 19.73 -14.79 5.05
C SER A 29 18.30 -15.06 4.55
N PHE A 30 18.13 -15.98 3.62
CA PHE A 30 16.80 -16.35 3.10
C PHE A 30 16.01 -17.19 4.09
N THR A 31 16.68 -18.11 4.77
CA THR A 31 16.07 -18.89 5.86
C THR A 31 15.52 -17.97 6.95
N ILE A 32 16.33 -17.03 7.44
CA ILE A 32 15.91 -16.05 8.46
C ILE A 32 14.73 -15.21 7.95
N LYS A 33 14.81 -14.70 6.72
CA LYS A 33 13.74 -13.92 6.13
C LYS A 33 12.44 -14.71 6.00
N ASN A 34 12.49 -15.94 5.51
CA ASN A 34 11.30 -16.78 5.34
C ASN A 34 10.66 -17.16 6.68
N ILE A 35 11.45 -17.40 7.72
CA ILE A 35 10.91 -17.62 9.07
C ILE A 35 10.18 -16.37 9.55
N LEU A 36 10.82 -15.19 9.50
CA LEU A 36 10.20 -13.95 9.95
C LEU A 36 8.94 -13.61 9.15
N MET A 37 8.92 -13.87 7.84
CA MET A 37 7.74 -13.62 7.00
C MET A 37 6.62 -14.62 7.27
N SER A 38 6.93 -15.90 7.41
CA SER A 38 5.93 -16.95 7.64
C SER A 38 5.34 -16.92 9.05
N THR A 39 6.02 -16.30 10.00
CA THR A 39 5.57 -16.20 11.40
C THR A 39 5.04 -14.81 11.75
N ALA A 40 4.96 -13.92 10.79
CA ALA A 40 4.42 -12.57 10.98
C ALA A 40 2.94 -12.62 11.33
N THR A 41 2.51 -11.71 12.21
CA THR A 41 1.09 -11.54 12.57
C THR A 41 0.37 -10.78 11.46
N ASP A 42 -0.69 -11.37 10.91
CA ASP A 42 -1.55 -10.74 9.91
C ASP A 42 -2.28 -9.53 10.51
N LEU A 43 -2.13 -8.37 9.88
CA LEU A 43 -2.81 -7.14 10.27
C LEU A 43 -4.13 -6.94 9.52
N GLN A 44 -4.57 -7.92 8.75
CA GLN A 44 -5.79 -7.87 7.93
C GLN A 44 -5.81 -6.70 6.94
N ASN A 45 -4.64 -6.33 6.42
CA ASN A 45 -4.47 -5.27 5.44
C ASN A 45 -4.02 -5.83 4.09
N ASP A 46 -3.96 -4.99 3.07
CA ASP A 46 -3.55 -5.43 1.74
C ASP A 46 -2.04 -5.74 1.65
N PRO A 47 -1.61 -6.57 0.67
CA PRO A 47 -0.22 -7.00 0.55
C PRO A 47 0.79 -5.86 0.36
N PHE A 48 0.43 -4.77 -0.32
CA PHE A 48 1.35 -3.66 -0.53
C PHE A 48 1.56 -2.82 0.75
N VAL A 49 0.61 -2.86 1.69
CA VAL A 49 0.71 -2.11 2.94
C VAL A 49 1.40 -2.93 4.01
N GLN A 50 1.00 -4.20 4.19
CA GLN A 50 1.52 -4.99 5.30
C GLN A 50 2.60 -5.99 4.90
N GLY A 51 2.75 -6.34 3.62
CA GLY A 51 3.55 -7.50 3.23
C GLY A 51 3.01 -8.78 3.87
N SER A 52 3.84 -9.50 4.61
CA SER A 52 3.42 -10.69 5.37
C SER A 52 2.80 -10.36 6.72
N GLY A 53 2.92 -9.12 7.21
CA GLY A 53 2.38 -8.69 8.50
C GLY A 53 3.41 -8.09 9.46
N LEU A 54 3.03 -7.99 10.73
CA LEU A 54 3.88 -7.50 11.82
C LEU A 54 4.85 -8.60 12.26
N ALA A 55 6.15 -8.28 12.35
CA ALA A 55 7.16 -9.21 12.81
C ALA A 55 6.84 -9.75 14.21
N ASN A 56 6.81 -11.08 14.34
CA ASN A 56 6.49 -11.80 15.58
C ASN A 56 7.64 -12.75 15.94
N ILE A 57 8.53 -12.29 16.82
CA ILE A 57 9.72 -13.07 17.22
C ILE A 57 9.37 -14.29 18.07
N GLU A 58 8.29 -14.25 18.85
CA GLU A 58 7.83 -15.38 19.66
C GLU A 58 7.42 -16.54 18.74
N SER A 59 6.59 -16.28 17.74
CA SER A 59 6.20 -17.28 16.74
C SER A 59 7.39 -17.77 15.91
N ALA A 60 8.37 -16.91 15.62
CA ALA A 60 9.60 -17.30 14.93
C ALA A 60 10.45 -18.28 15.78
N LEU A 61 10.53 -18.08 17.09
CA LEU A 61 11.19 -19.00 18.02
C LEU A 61 10.41 -20.30 18.18
N ASP A 62 9.09 -20.26 18.20
CA ASP A 62 8.25 -21.46 18.19
C ASP A 62 8.53 -22.36 16.98
N TYR A 63 8.73 -21.76 15.80
CA TYR A 63 9.17 -22.51 14.63
C TYR A 63 10.51 -23.22 14.87
N VAL A 64 11.52 -22.51 15.37
CA VAL A 64 12.86 -23.09 15.64
C VAL A 64 12.79 -24.28 16.62
N HIS A 65 11.92 -24.16 17.62
CA HIS A 65 11.72 -25.20 18.64
C HIS A 65 10.74 -26.31 18.19
N GLY A 66 10.00 -26.11 17.14
CA GLY A 66 8.93 -27.02 16.70
C GLY A 66 7.72 -27.03 17.61
N ASN A 67 7.36 -25.86 18.17
CA ASN A 67 6.26 -25.68 19.10
C ASN A 67 5.00 -25.13 18.40
N ASN A 68 3.87 -25.18 19.08
CA ASN A 68 2.62 -24.46 18.76
C ASN A 68 2.13 -24.60 17.31
N GLY A 69 2.43 -25.72 16.64
CA GLY A 69 1.98 -25.97 15.28
C GLY A 69 2.53 -25.00 14.22
N VAL A 70 3.56 -24.22 14.57
CA VAL A 70 4.12 -23.20 13.66
C VAL A 70 4.89 -23.88 12.53
N PHE A 71 4.62 -23.45 11.31
CA PHE A 71 5.27 -23.91 10.08
C PHE A 71 5.66 -22.71 9.21
N ILE A 72 6.54 -22.93 8.22
CA ILE A 72 6.90 -21.92 7.24
C ILE A 72 6.56 -22.39 5.83
N VAL A 73 6.38 -21.41 4.94
CA VAL A 73 6.16 -21.68 3.52
C VAL A 73 7.13 -20.86 2.66
N TYR A 74 7.56 -21.44 1.55
CA TYR A 74 8.42 -20.75 0.59
C TYR A 74 8.30 -21.37 -0.80
N ASN A 75 8.69 -20.60 -1.82
CA ASN A 75 8.80 -21.01 -3.22
C ASN A 75 10.06 -20.43 -3.85
N ASN A 76 10.50 -20.98 -4.98
CA ASN A 76 11.67 -20.48 -5.71
C ASN A 76 11.30 -19.58 -6.92
N GLY A 77 10.02 -19.57 -7.32
CA GLY A 77 9.57 -18.87 -8.53
C GLY A 77 9.75 -17.37 -8.49
N SER A 78 9.66 -16.75 -7.31
CA SER A 78 9.87 -15.31 -7.16
C SER A 78 11.26 -14.86 -7.55
N TYR A 79 12.28 -15.53 -7.04
CA TYR A 79 13.68 -15.20 -7.33
C TYR A 79 13.98 -15.30 -8.81
N ASP A 80 13.55 -16.39 -9.44
CA ASP A 80 13.79 -16.66 -10.84
C ASP A 80 13.12 -15.62 -11.75
N ASN A 81 11.88 -15.23 -11.44
CA ASN A 81 11.16 -14.20 -12.17
C ASN A 81 11.78 -12.79 -11.97
N ILE A 82 12.17 -12.43 -10.75
CA ILE A 82 12.86 -11.17 -10.46
C ILE A 82 14.21 -11.13 -11.22
N LYS A 83 14.97 -12.20 -11.15
CA LYS A 83 16.24 -12.32 -11.87
C LYS A 83 16.06 -12.14 -13.37
N LYS A 84 15.09 -12.83 -13.97
CA LYS A 84 14.80 -12.73 -15.42
C LYS A 84 14.52 -11.28 -15.87
N ILE A 85 13.85 -10.49 -15.03
CA ILE A 85 13.51 -9.10 -15.35
C ILE A 85 14.69 -8.16 -15.11
N LEU A 86 15.38 -8.30 -13.99
CA LEU A 86 16.38 -7.32 -13.55
C LEU A 86 17.79 -7.62 -14.06
N GLU A 87 18.13 -8.88 -14.34
CA GLU A 87 19.49 -9.24 -14.78
C GLU A 87 19.92 -8.53 -16.06
N PRO A 88 19.08 -8.37 -17.10
CA PRO A 88 19.44 -7.61 -18.30
C PRO A 88 19.72 -6.13 -18.02
N ALA A 89 18.95 -5.53 -17.12
CA ALA A 89 19.09 -4.14 -16.72
C ALA A 89 20.38 -3.90 -15.92
N ILE A 90 20.59 -4.73 -14.90
CA ILE A 90 21.71 -4.61 -13.97
C ILE A 90 23.02 -4.95 -14.66
N SER A 91 23.05 -5.88 -15.61
CA SER A 91 24.26 -6.25 -16.35
C SER A 91 24.84 -5.11 -17.20
N ASN A 92 24.02 -4.12 -17.54
CA ASN A 92 24.44 -2.92 -18.28
C ASN A 92 24.95 -1.80 -17.38
N ILE A 93 24.85 -1.93 -16.04
CA ILE A 93 25.33 -0.93 -15.09
C ILE A 93 26.78 -1.26 -14.69
N ASN A 94 27.69 -0.32 -14.91
CA ASN A 94 29.08 -0.46 -14.44
C ASN A 94 29.18 0.01 -12.97
N PHE A 95 28.91 -0.92 -12.04
CA PHE A 95 28.95 -0.62 -10.61
C PHE A 95 30.33 -0.20 -10.11
N THR A 96 31.41 -0.60 -10.78
CA THR A 96 32.77 -0.22 -10.38
C THR A 96 33.06 1.27 -10.62
N GLU A 97 32.41 1.89 -11.60
CA GLU A 97 32.54 3.35 -11.84
C GLU A 97 31.92 4.18 -10.73
N ILE A 98 30.92 3.64 -10.04
CA ILE A 98 30.26 4.33 -8.90
C ILE A 98 30.76 3.82 -7.55
N GLY A 99 31.89 3.09 -7.54
CA GLY A 99 32.58 2.69 -6.30
C GLY A 99 32.04 1.44 -5.61
N PHE A 100 31.26 0.62 -6.29
CA PHE A 100 30.74 -0.66 -5.78
C PHE A 100 31.33 -1.85 -6.53
N GLU A 101 31.31 -3.03 -5.90
CA GLU A 101 31.61 -4.27 -6.60
C GLU A 101 30.52 -4.56 -7.64
N GLN A 102 30.91 -5.19 -8.77
CA GLN A 102 29.96 -5.55 -9.81
C GLN A 102 28.90 -6.52 -9.25
N PHE A 103 27.65 -6.13 -9.33
CA PHE A 103 26.54 -6.96 -8.88
C PHE A 103 26.30 -8.10 -9.89
N GLN A 104 26.08 -9.29 -9.38
CA GLN A 104 25.70 -10.46 -10.17
C GLN A 104 24.60 -11.24 -9.45
N PHE A 105 23.56 -11.60 -10.16
CA PHE A 105 22.58 -12.53 -9.63
C PHE A 105 23.19 -13.91 -9.43
N SER A 106 22.82 -14.56 -8.33
CA SER A 106 23.22 -15.95 -8.09
C SER A 106 22.68 -16.88 -9.18
N SER A 107 23.45 -17.89 -9.52
CA SER A 107 22.97 -19.00 -10.37
C SER A 107 22.01 -19.93 -9.62
N LYS A 108 21.96 -19.86 -8.28
CA LYS A 108 21.04 -20.63 -7.45
C LYS A 108 19.79 -19.81 -7.19
N SER A 109 18.63 -20.43 -7.33
CA SER A 109 17.37 -19.87 -6.88
C SER A 109 17.34 -19.81 -5.36
N PHE A 110 16.75 -18.74 -4.82
CA PHE A 110 16.57 -18.58 -3.39
C PHE A 110 15.09 -18.67 -3.01
N PRO A 111 14.79 -19.42 -1.95
CA PRO A 111 13.42 -19.58 -1.49
C PRO A 111 12.86 -18.25 -0.92
N MET A 112 11.62 -17.93 -1.26
CA MET A 112 10.90 -16.76 -0.76
C MET A 112 9.48 -17.13 -0.36
N THR A 113 9.00 -16.58 0.76
CA THR A 113 7.61 -16.78 1.19
C THR A 113 6.63 -16.11 0.22
N SER A 114 6.94 -14.91 -0.28
CA SER A 114 6.13 -14.24 -1.30
C SER A 114 6.36 -14.83 -2.70
N TRP A 115 5.33 -14.75 -3.56
CA TRP A 115 5.46 -15.15 -4.96
C TRP A 115 5.21 -13.97 -5.90
N PHE A 116 6.27 -13.51 -6.56
CA PHE A 116 6.15 -12.67 -7.73
C PHE A 116 6.08 -13.58 -8.97
N ALA A 117 4.90 -13.69 -9.56
CA ALA A 117 4.63 -14.63 -10.64
C ALA A 117 5.15 -14.17 -12.02
N GLY A 118 5.69 -12.94 -12.08
CA GLY A 118 6.33 -12.40 -13.28
C GLY A 118 5.45 -11.43 -14.05
N GLN A 119 5.84 -11.20 -15.31
CA GLN A 119 5.12 -10.39 -16.27
C GLN A 119 4.45 -11.32 -17.29
N LEU A 120 3.13 -11.24 -17.38
CA LEU A 120 2.29 -12.18 -18.12
C LEU A 120 1.39 -11.41 -19.10
N LEU A 121 0.96 -12.09 -20.16
CA LEU A 121 -0.08 -11.62 -21.06
C LEU A 121 -1.47 -12.11 -20.60
N PRO A 122 -2.57 -11.47 -21.00
CA PRO A 122 -3.91 -12.03 -20.84
C PRO A 122 -3.98 -13.46 -21.37
N GLY A 123 -4.66 -14.36 -20.67
CA GLY A 123 -4.75 -15.79 -20.99
C GLY A 123 -3.52 -16.62 -20.60
N GLU A 124 -2.38 -16.03 -20.28
CA GLU A 124 -1.19 -16.77 -19.86
C GLU A 124 -1.34 -17.38 -18.46
N ARG A 125 -0.56 -18.43 -18.25
CA ARG A 125 -0.49 -19.12 -16.96
C ARG A 125 0.94 -19.41 -16.57
N THR A 126 1.18 -19.39 -15.27
CA THR A 126 2.46 -19.78 -14.68
C THR A 126 2.22 -20.61 -13.43
N THR A 127 3.15 -21.48 -13.11
CA THR A 127 3.04 -22.36 -11.93
C THR A 127 4.32 -22.27 -11.10
N THR A 128 4.16 -22.25 -9.78
CA THR A 128 5.28 -22.43 -8.86
C THR A 128 4.94 -23.50 -7.83
N THR A 129 5.98 -24.14 -7.29
CA THR A 129 5.85 -25.12 -6.21
C THR A 129 6.13 -24.43 -4.87
N PHE A 130 5.15 -24.43 -3.99
CA PHE A 130 5.33 -24.05 -2.59
C PHE A 130 5.75 -25.26 -1.77
N THR A 131 6.75 -25.04 -0.91
CA THR A 131 7.16 -26.00 0.10
C THR A 131 6.62 -25.55 1.46
N ILE A 132 5.98 -26.46 2.18
CA ILE A 132 5.50 -26.26 3.54
C ILE A 132 6.41 -27.08 4.45
N ASN A 133 7.12 -26.43 5.36
CA ASN A 133 8.05 -27.09 6.28
C ASN A 133 7.45 -27.17 7.68
N ASN A 134 7.33 -28.37 8.20
CA ASN A 134 6.81 -28.70 9.53
C ASN A 134 7.93 -29.09 10.50
N PRO A 135 8.33 -28.21 11.41
CA PRO A 135 9.36 -28.52 12.41
C PRO A 135 8.79 -29.25 13.64
N THR A 136 7.49 -29.51 13.71
CA THR A 136 6.84 -30.11 14.88
C THR A 136 6.98 -31.63 14.94
N ASN A 137 6.58 -32.24 16.05
CA ASN A 137 6.60 -33.69 16.26
C ASN A 137 5.28 -34.37 15.82
N HIS A 138 4.33 -33.67 15.27
CA HIS A 138 3.04 -34.19 14.80
C HIS A 138 2.76 -33.77 13.37
N THR A 139 1.87 -34.49 12.71
CA THR A 139 1.43 -34.13 11.34
C THR A 139 0.58 -32.86 11.40
N LEU A 140 0.86 -31.91 10.52
CA LEU A 140 0.02 -30.73 10.31
C LEU A 140 -0.88 -30.94 9.11
N THR A 141 -2.15 -30.58 9.26
CA THR A 141 -3.08 -30.47 8.14
C THR A 141 -3.21 -29.00 7.78
N VAL A 142 -2.74 -28.61 6.60
CA VAL A 142 -2.70 -27.24 6.13
C VAL A 142 -3.71 -27.04 5.02
N ASN A 143 -4.66 -26.13 5.22
CA ASN A 143 -5.66 -25.71 4.23
C ASN A 143 -5.11 -24.52 3.44
N LEU A 144 -5.37 -24.51 2.12
CA LEU A 144 -4.95 -23.44 1.21
C LEU A 144 -6.15 -22.68 0.67
N GLU A 145 -6.10 -21.38 0.79
CA GLU A 145 -7.11 -20.46 0.26
C GLU A 145 -6.44 -19.29 -0.45
N SER A 146 -6.95 -18.94 -1.62
CA SER A 146 -6.56 -17.71 -2.32
C SER A 146 -7.46 -16.57 -1.89
N LYS A 147 -6.86 -15.41 -1.59
CA LYS A 147 -7.59 -14.23 -1.12
C LYS A 147 -7.18 -12.98 -1.89
N ASN A 148 -8.14 -12.14 -2.17
CA ASN A 148 -7.93 -10.74 -2.51
C ASN A 148 -8.87 -9.86 -1.67
N ILE A 149 -8.74 -8.56 -1.85
CA ILE A 149 -9.58 -7.58 -1.17
C ILE A 149 -10.47 -6.94 -2.22
N SER A 150 -11.79 -7.18 -2.13
CA SER A 150 -12.79 -6.64 -3.07
C SER A 150 -13.65 -5.55 -2.43
N LEU A 151 -14.01 -4.56 -3.25
CA LEU A 151 -14.84 -3.42 -2.83
C LEU A 151 -16.27 -3.87 -2.56
N ILE A 152 -16.81 -3.48 -1.41
CA ILE A 152 -18.23 -3.68 -1.04
C ILE A 152 -19.03 -2.42 -1.33
N LYS A 153 -18.48 -1.28 -0.89
CA LYS A 153 -19.17 0.00 -0.90
C LYS A 153 -18.16 1.15 -0.97
N ASN A 154 -18.49 2.15 -1.76
CA ASN A 154 -17.78 3.42 -1.79
C ASN A 154 -18.78 4.55 -1.56
N SER A 155 -18.41 5.51 -0.72
CA SER A 155 -19.21 6.67 -0.37
C SER A 155 -18.36 7.92 -0.42
N GLN A 156 -18.93 9.06 -0.81
CA GLN A 156 -18.22 10.32 -0.95
C GLN A 156 -19.04 11.50 -0.45
N LEU A 157 -18.40 12.44 0.20
CA LEU A 157 -18.93 13.72 0.66
C LEU A 157 -18.04 14.85 0.15
N ASN A 158 -18.64 15.90 -0.37
CA ASN A 158 -17.98 17.18 -0.59
C ASN A 158 -18.34 18.11 0.56
N GLY A 159 -17.36 18.69 1.20
CA GLY A 159 -17.52 19.56 2.35
C GLY A 159 -16.69 20.84 2.20
N ILE A 160 -16.93 21.76 3.12
CA ILE A 160 -16.14 22.99 3.22
C ILE A 160 -15.67 23.10 4.67
N THR A 161 -14.37 23.31 4.87
CA THR A 161 -13.84 23.57 6.21
C THR A 161 -14.28 24.93 6.67
N THR A 162 -14.70 25.03 7.93
CA THR A 162 -14.98 26.34 8.54
C THR A 162 -13.66 26.99 8.96
N PRO A 163 -13.53 28.32 8.82
CA PRO A 163 -12.41 29.04 9.40
C PRO A 163 -12.36 28.76 10.90
N GLN A 164 -11.23 28.31 11.38
CA GLN A 164 -11.08 28.09 12.80
C GLN A 164 -11.02 29.45 13.50
N GLN A 165 -11.94 29.70 14.41
CA GLN A 165 -11.84 30.83 15.34
C GLN A 165 -10.67 30.55 16.27
N GLN A 166 -9.60 31.32 16.10
CA GLN A 166 -8.36 31.19 16.89
C GLN A 166 -8.52 31.41 18.37
N ASP A 167 -9.68 31.86 18.85
CA ASP A 167 -9.77 32.66 20.05
C ASP A 167 -9.71 31.93 21.36
N SER A 168 -9.98 30.64 21.44
CA SER A 168 -10.05 30.06 22.81
C SER A 168 -9.19 28.83 23.04
N VAL A 169 -8.92 28.06 22.02
CA VAL A 169 -8.24 26.78 22.19
C VAL A 169 -6.74 26.90 21.94
N LEU A 170 -6.31 27.68 20.93
CA LEU A 170 -4.90 27.93 20.66
C LEU A 170 -4.19 28.65 21.80
N ASN A 171 -4.85 29.60 22.46
CA ASN A 171 -4.28 30.35 23.60
C ASN A 171 -4.08 29.48 24.84
N LYS A 172 -4.69 28.30 24.92
CA LYS A 172 -4.59 27.43 26.10
C LYS A 172 -3.87 26.11 25.88
N THR A 173 -3.93 25.56 24.69
CA THR A 173 -3.42 24.19 24.43
C THR A 173 -2.56 24.06 23.17
N GLY A 174 -2.52 25.04 22.29
CA GLY A 174 -1.80 24.97 21.01
C GLY A 174 -2.35 23.90 20.04
N VAL A 175 -3.56 23.41 20.25
CA VAL A 175 -4.18 22.35 19.44
C VAL A 175 -5.29 22.96 18.60
N PHE A 176 -5.22 22.73 17.29
CA PHE A 176 -6.31 23.08 16.38
C PHE A 176 -7.49 22.11 16.56
N ILE A 177 -8.71 22.63 16.39
CA ILE A 177 -9.92 21.80 16.39
C ILE A 177 -10.22 21.37 14.97
N PRO A 178 -10.27 20.06 14.67
CA PRO A 178 -10.64 19.58 13.35
C PRO A 178 -12.11 19.85 13.03
N ASN A 179 -12.45 19.87 11.73
CA ASN A 179 -13.84 19.83 11.30
C ASN A 179 -14.33 18.40 11.43
N TYR A 180 -15.34 18.15 12.25
CA TYR A 180 -15.85 16.82 12.49
C TYR A 180 -16.97 16.47 11.50
N VAL A 181 -16.88 15.28 10.93
CA VAL A 181 -17.89 14.68 10.05
C VAL A 181 -18.23 13.30 10.58
N LYS A 182 -19.51 13.00 10.79
CA LYS A 182 -19.91 11.62 11.11
C LYS A 182 -19.70 10.74 9.90
N LEU A 183 -19.22 9.53 10.12
CA LEU A 183 -18.99 8.58 9.04
C LEU A 183 -20.32 8.26 8.30
N SER A 184 -21.45 8.27 9.01
CA SER A 184 -22.79 8.14 8.44
C SER A 184 -23.18 9.25 7.47
N ASP A 185 -22.58 10.44 7.57
CA ASP A 185 -22.90 11.59 6.72
C ASP A 185 -22.17 11.52 5.37
N ILE A 186 -21.20 10.59 5.23
CA ILE A 186 -20.52 10.33 3.96
C ILE A 186 -21.42 9.44 3.11
N GLN A 187 -22.07 10.02 2.11
CA GLN A 187 -23.08 9.36 1.28
C GLN A 187 -22.55 9.03 -0.12
N THR A 188 -23.12 8.00 -0.75
CA THR A 188 -22.89 7.73 -2.17
C THR A 188 -23.64 8.74 -3.05
N SER A 189 -23.05 9.15 -4.16
CA SER A 189 -23.68 10.00 -5.17
C SER A 189 -24.88 9.32 -5.88
N GLU A 190 -25.08 8.04 -5.68
CA GLU A 190 -26.19 7.26 -6.25
C GLU A 190 -27.25 6.94 -5.20
N LYS A 191 -28.37 7.66 -5.35
CA LYS A 191 -29.67 7.44 -4.69
C LYS A 191 -29.83 7.83 -3.21
N LEU A 192 -30.43 8.95 -3.05
CA LEU A 192 -31.12 9.53 -1.88
C LEU A 192 -32.22 8.67 -1.22
N ASN A 193 -32.36 7.39 -1.47
CA ASN A 193 -33.60 6.67 -1.11
C ASN A 193 -33.46 5.45 -0.24
N ASP A 194 -32.28 5.05 0.19
CA ASP A 194 -32.19 3.97 1.17
C ASP A 194 -31.80 4.56 2.54
N PHE A 195 -32.77 4.54 3.43
CA PHE A 195 -32.60 4.89 4.83
C PHE A 195 -31.52 4.00 5.44
N PHE A 196 -30.39 4.61 5.76
CA PHE A 196 -29.35 3.99 6.56
C PHE A 196 -29.83 3.89 8.00
N ASP A 197 -29.60 2.74 8.60
CA ASP A 197 -29.62 2.60 10.05
C ASP A 197 -28.54 3.51 10.61
N ASP A 198 -28.93 4.64 11.21
CA ASP A 198 -28.08 5.80 11.54
C ASP A 198 -26.94 5.49 12.53
N GLN A 199 -26.82 4.29 13.03
CA GLN A 199 -25.92 3.97 14.13
C GLN A 199 -24.59 3.33 13.69
N ASN A 200 -24.52 2.60 12.58
CA ASN A 200 -23.27 2.04 12.12
C ASN A 200 -23.25 1.89 10.59
N PRO A 201 -22.61 2.83 9.85
CA PRO A 201 -22.54 2.80 8.38
C PRO A 201 -21.58 1.73 7.82
N ILE A 202 -20.86 1.03 8.68
CA ILE A 202 -19.86 0.05 8.30
C ILE A 202 -20.55 -1.27 7.95
N PRO A 203 -20.38 -1.80 6.72
CA PRO A 203 -20.94 -3.10 6.33
C PRO A 203 -20.42 -4.23 7.22
N ASP A 204 -21.28 -5.21 7.51
CA ASP A 204 -21.00 -6.30 8.44
C ASP A 204 -19.80 -7.18 8.05
N ASP A 205 -19.59 -7.36 6.76
CA ASP A 205 -18.52 -8.17 6.19
C ASP A 205 -17.27 -7.38 5.82
N SER A 206 -17.16 -6.12 6.27
CA SER A 206 -15.99 -5.27 6.06
C SER A 206 -14.78 -5.78 6.82
N SER A 207 -13.74 -6.20 6.11
CA SER A 207 -12.42 -6.50 6.68
C SER A 207 -11.47 -5.30 6.65
N LEU A 208 -11.71 -4.32 5.77
CA LEU A 208 -10.90 -3.11 5.63
C LEU A 208 -11.78 -1.92 5.28
N MET A 209 -11.53 -0.79 5.92
CA MET A 209 -12.06 0.53 5.57
C MET A 209 -10.92 1.45 5.18
N ILE A 210 -11.09 2.18 4.10
CA ILE A 210 -10.16 3.20 3.64
C ILE A 210 -10.90 4.53 3.57
N LEU A 211 -10.39 5.51 4.32
CA LEU A 211 -10.84 6.90 4.26
C LEU A 211 -9.82 7.72 3.47
N ASN A 212 -10.29 8.49 2.51
CA ASN A 212 -9.47 9.44 1.76
C ASN A 212 -10.03 10.84 1.92
N LEU A 213 -9.13 11.76 2.23
CA LEU A 213 -9.36 13.20 2.22
C LEU A 213 -8.56 13.80 1.07
N ASN A 214 -9.22 14.62 0.27
CA ASN A 214 -8.58 15.37 -0.80
C ASN A 214 -9.00 16.84 -0.74
N PHE A 215 -8.01 17.74 -0.75
CA PHE A 215 -8.20 19.18 -0.95
C PHE A 215 -7.83 19.55 -2.39
N PRO A 216 -8.57 20.45 -3.07
CA PRO A 216 -8.15 20.99 -4.36
C PRO A 216 -6.75 21.60 -4.26
N PHE A 217 -5.85 21.19 -5.14
CA PHE A 217 -4.44 21.57 -5.05
C PHE A 217 -4.24 23.09 -5.12
N SER A 218 -4.84 23.74 -6.08
CA SER A 218 -4.72 25.19 -6.29
C SER A 218 -5.23 25.99 -5.09
N GLU A 219 -6.37 25.61 -4.55
CA GLU A 219 -6.96 26.25 -3.38
C GLU A 219 -6.11 26.04 -2.13
N PHE A 220 -5.65 24.81 -1.92
CA PHE A 220 -4.78 24.46 -0.79
C PHE A 220 -3.46 25.23 -0.86
N MET A 221 -2.83 25.31 -2.03
CA MET A 221 -1.57 26.05 -2.21
C MET A 221 -1.73 27.56 -2.07
N ASN A 222 -2.87 28.11 -2.47
CA ASN A 222 -3.16 29.55 -2.38
C ASN A 222 -3.75 29.99 -1.03
N SER A 223 -4.01 29.05 -0.13
CA SER A 223 -4.71 29.31 1.14
C SER A 223 -3.92 30.15 2.17
N THR A 224 -2.65 30.44 1.92
CA THR A 224 -1.80 31.24 2.82
C THR A 224 -1.09 32.34 2.05
N ALA A 225 -1.08 33.54 2.65
CA ALA A 225 -0.29 34.69 2.23
C ALA A 225 1.12 34.71 2.86
N ASP A 226 1.56 33.61 3.46
CA ASP A 226 2.81 33.54 4.21
C ASP A 226 4.01 33.39 3.25
N ILE A 227 5.10 34.10 3.54
CA ILE A 227 6.37 33.97 2.81
C ILE A 227 7.00 32.58 2.91
N TYR A 228 6.57 31.78 3.92
CA TYR A 228 6.96 30.39 4.11
C TYR A 228 5.92 29.40 3.55
N ALA A 229 4.96 29.89 2.79
CA ALA A 229 3.82 29.12 2.31
C ALA A 229 4.18 27.89 1.47
N ASP A 230 5.32 27.96 0.77
CA ASP A 230 5.73 26.86 -0.11
C ASP A 230 6.32 25.66 0.65
N ASP A 231 6.68 25.84 1.93
CA ASP A 231 7.54 24.86 2.58
C ASP A 231 6.80 23.79 3.39
N LEU A 232 5.64 24.06 4.00
CA LEU A 232 5.14 23.16 5.04
C LEU A 232 3.60 23.12 5.16
N LYS A 233 2.89 23.04 4.05
CA LYS A 233 1.44 22.83 4.06
C LYS A 233 1.11 21.39 4.39
N ILE A 234 0.29 21.20 5.42
CA ILE A 234 -0.09 19.88 5.94
C ILE A 234 -1.59 19.77 5.90
N SER A 235 -2.09 18.66 5.40
CA SER A 235 -3.44 18.20 5.72
C SER A 235 -3.38 17.02 6.69
N SER A 236 -4.40 16.86 7.48
CA SER A 236 -4.51 15.75 8.41
C SER A 236 -5.92 15.20 8.44
N LEU A 237 -5.99 13.89 8.57
CA LEU A 237 -7.20 13.12 8.66
C LEU A 237 -7.15 12.31 9.95
N TYR A 238 -8.17 12.46 10.79
CA TYR A 238 -8.30 11.73 12.04
C TYR A 238 -9.55 10.89 12.02
N LEU A 239 -9.50 9.78 12.73
CA LEU A 239 -10.65 8.93 12.97
C LEU A 239 -10.79 8.71 14.47
N TYR A 240 -11.97 9.04 14.99
CA TYR A 240 -12.31 8.93 16.40
C TYR A 240 -13.50 8.01 16.60
N ASP A 241 -13.51 7.33 17.71
CA ASP A 241 -14.69 6.77 18.34
C ASP A 241 -15.24 7.80 19.34
N TRP A 242 -16.46 8.28 19.09
CA TRP A 242 -17.13 9.27 19.95
C TRP A 242 -18.21 8.60 20.75
N ILE A 243 -18.09 8.71 22.08
CA ILE A 243 -19.10 8.25 23.03
C ILE A 243 -19.63 9.45 23.80
N ASP A 244 -20.85 9.88 23.48
CA ASP A 244 -21.55 10.96 24.16
C ASP A 244 -21.91 10.54 25.60
N LYS A 245 -21.00 10.77 26.54
CA LYS A 245 -21.14 10.32 27.94
C LYS A 245 -22.19 11.08 28.73
N ASN A 246 -22.48 12.28 28.31
CA ASN A 246 -23.38 13.20 29.04
C ASN A 246 -24.72 13.43 28.33
N ASN A 247 -24.91 12.82 27.15
CA ASN A 247 -26.10 12.92 26.28
C ASN A 247 -26.45 14.37 25.89
N ASN A 248 -25.44 15.21 25.68
CA ASN A 248 -25.66 16.58 25.25
C ASN A 248 -25.48 16.78 23.73
N THR A 249 -25.05 15.75 23.00
CA THR A 249 -24.77 15.78 21.58
C THR A 249 -23.65 16.75 21.14
N GLU A 250 -22.90 17.30 22.09
CA GLU A 250 -21.75 18.16 21.86
C GLU A 250 -20.46 17.32 21.92
N ILE A 251 -19.57 17.50 20.91
CA ILE A 251 -18.31 16.77 20.86
C ILE A 251 -17.30 17.44 21.78
N THR A 252 -16.91 16.74 22.84
CA THR A 252 -15.86 17.20 23.76
C THR A 252 -14.65 16.25 23.72
N SER A 253 -13.47 16.77 24.06
CA SER A 253 -12.21 16.02 23.93
C SER A 253 -12.11 14.77 24.83
N ASP A 254 -12.83 14.76 25.96
CA ASP A 254 -12.88 13.64 26.91
C ASP A 254 -13.84 12.51 26.47
N GLU A 255 -14.63 12.77 25.43
CA GLU A 255 -15.56 11.82 24.81
C GLU A 255 -14.99 11.17 23.54
N LEU A 256 -13.81 11.64 23.09
CA LEU A 256 -13.16 11.16 21.89
C LEU A 256 -12.04 10.17 22.21
N SER A 257 -12.09 9.00 21.60
CA SER A 257 -10.99 8.05 21.54
C SER A 257 -10.43 8.01 20.14
N MET A 258 -9.14 8.27 19.96
CA MET A 258 -8.51 8.24 18.64
C MET A 258 -8.29 6.81 18.18
N VAL A 259 -8.94 6.44 17.09
CA VAL A 259 -8.79 5.12 16.43
C VAL A 259 -7.58 5.11 15.50
N ASN A 260 -7.47 6.13 14.63
CA ASN A 260 -6.35 6.23 13.68
C ASN A 260 -6.16 7.68 13.22
N ARG A 261 -4.99 7.97 12.63
CA ARG A 261 -4.71 9.27 12.04
C ARG A 261 -3.75 9.18 10.86
N ALA A 262 -3.91 10.05 9.88
CA ALA A 262 -2.94 10.34 8.85
C ALA A 262 -2.67 11.84 8.82
N GLY A 263 -1.46 12.21 8.48
CA GLY A 263 -1.09 13.61 8.30
C GLY A 263 0.27 13.67 7.63
N SER A 264 0.31 14.35 6.50
CA SER A 264 1.54 14.54 5.73
C SER A 264 1.48 15.86 4.98
N TRP A 265 2.56 16.20 4.34
CA TRP A 265 2.58 17.28 3.37
C TRP A 265 1.81 16.83 2.13
N GLY A 266 0.88 17.63 1.71
CA GLY A 266 0.09 17.35 0.52
C GLY A 266 -1.41 17.51 0.75
N THR A 267 -2.12 17.42 -0.34
CA THR A 267 -3.58 17.62 -0.40
C THR A 267 -4.35 16.33 -0.16
N VAL A 268 -3.69 15.17 -0.22
CA VAL A 268 -4.34 13.87 -0.08
C VAL A 268 -3.87 13.17 1.18
N GLN A 269 -4.81 12.73 2.00
CA GLN A 269 -4.56 11.88 3.17
C GLN A 269 -5.36 10.60 3.09
N GLU A 270 -4.74 9.51 3.52
CA GLU A 270 -5.38 8.21 3.56
C GLU A 270 -5.27 7.57 4.93
N LEU A 271 -6.38 7.04 5.42
CA LEU A 271 -6.46 6.20 6.61
C LEU A 271 -6.95 4.81 6.25
N ARG A 272 -6.30 3.80 6.81
CA ARG A 272 -6.71 2.41 6.70
C ARG A 272 -7.06 1.86 8.07
N VAL A 273 -8.16 1.16 8.15
CA VAL A 273 -8.65 0.55 9.39
C VAL A 273 -9.04 -0.90 9.08
N SER A 274 -8.26 -1.82 9.63
CA SER A 274 -8.57 -3.25 9.56
C SER A 274 -9.64 -3.61 10.57
N GLU A 275 -10.53 -4.53 10.22
CA GLU A 275 -11.68 -4.97 11.03
C GLU A 275 -12.44 -3.76 11.60
N PRO A 276 -12.92 -2.84 10.72
CA PRO A 276 -13.40 -1.53 11.16
C PRO A 276 -14.61 -1.64 12.10
N LYS A 277 -15.42 -2.67 11.98
CA LYS A 277 -16.60 -2.88 12.83
C LYS A 277 -16.25 -3.10 14.30
N GLU A 278 -15.07 -3.65 14.57
CA GLU A 278 -14.58 -3.93 15.92
C GLU A 278 -13.90 -2.72 16.61
N LYS A 279 -13.77 -1.60 15.88
CA LYS A 279 -13.02 -0.43 16.34
C LYS A 279 -13.85 0.65 17.01
N PHE A 280 -15.17 0.54 16.97
CA PHE A 280 -16.07 1.58 17.46
C PHE A 280 -17.11 0.98 18.42
N ASP A 281 -17.14 1.53 19.62
CA ASP A 281 -18.19 1.30 20.61
C ASP A 281 -19.27 2.41 20.54
N GLY A 282 -18.92 3.57 20.00
CA GLY A 282 -19.75 4.76 19.84
C GLY A 282 -19.97 5.12 18.36
N VAL A 283 -19.96 6.42 18.09
CA VAL A 283 -20.18 6.98 16.75
C VAL A 283 -18.85 7.27 16.07
N PRO A 284 -18.56 6.68 14.90
CA PRO A 284 -17.37 7.00 14.12
C PRO A 284 -17.37 8.46 13.66
N LEU A 285 -16.38 9.23 14.08
CA LEU A 285 -16.17 10.62 13.67
C LEU A 285 -14.89 10.78 12.89
N VAL A 286 -14.98 11.47 11.75
CA VAL A 286 -13.83 11.84 10.92
C VAL A 286 -13.47 13.31 11.21
N GLY A 287 -12.23 13.56 11.57
CA GLY A 287 -11.69 14.90 11.75
C GLY A 287 -10.90 15.34 10.53
N VAL A 288 -11.38 16.37 9.83
CA VAL A 288 -10.73 16.98 8.66
C VAL A 288 -9.98 18.23 9.10
N TYR A 289 -8.68 18.29 8.78
CA TYR A 289 -7.80 19.28 9.36
C TYR A 289 -6.81 19.86 8.33
N PRO A 290 -7.09 21.04 7.76
CA PRO A 290 -6.13 21.76 6.97
C PRO A 290 -5.21 22.60 7.88
N VAL A 291 -3.91 22.37 7.84
CA VAL A 291 -2.92 23.22 8.50
C VAL A 291 -2.16 23.99 7.43
N PRO A 292 -2.49 25.24 7.19
CA PRO A 292 -1.93 26.00 6.07
C PRO A 292 -0.42 26.19 6.16
N SER A 293 0.17 26.21 7.35
CA SER A 293 1.61 26.28 7.53
C SER A 293 2.04 25.65 8.86
N ARG A 294 2.88 24.64 8.79
CA ARG A 294 3.48 24.02 9.97
C ARG A 294 4.53 24.92 10.64
N TYR A 295 5.20 25.74 9.83
CA TYR A 295 6.27 26.61 10.32
C TYR A 295 5.72 27.69 11.23
N SER A 296 4.66 28.35 10.83
CA SER A 296 3.98 29.34 11.65
C SER A 296 3.38 28.72 12.91
N TYR A 297 2.87 27.48 12.83
CA TYR A 297 2.41 26.74 14.00
C TYR A 297 3.55 26.50 15.01
N TRP A 298 4.71 26.06 14.57
CA TRP A 298 5.86 25.81 15.45
C TRP A 298 6.47 27.09 16.03
N LEU A 299 6.38 28.19 15.29
CA LEU A 299 6.87 29.49 15.75
C LEU A 299 5.87 30.21 16.66
N GLY A 300 4.68 29.63 16.89
CA GLY A 300 3.64 30.23 17.72
C GLY A 300 2.96 31.44 17.08
N ASP A 301 3.01 31.56 15.75
CA ASP A 301 2.28 32.63 15.05
C ASP A 301 0.79 32.31 15.01
N THR A 302 0.04 33.05 15.81
CA THR A 302 -1.41 32.89 15.99
C THR A 302 -2.24 33.74 15.02
N ASN A 303 -1.63 34.52 14.15
CA ASN A 303 -2.32 35.44 13.26
C ASN A 303 -2.74 34.82 11.91
N GLN A 304 -2.72 33.51 11.79
CA GLN A 304 -3.14 32.83 10.56
C GLN A 304 -4.66 32.82 10.45
N ASN A 305 -5.17 33.61 9.52
CA ASN A 305 -6.53 33.47 9.05
C ASN A 305 -6.62 32.18 8.22
N SER A 306 -7.10 31.10 8.83
CA SER A 306 -7.48 29.91 8.05
C SER A 306 -8.67 30.30 7.18
N THR A 307 -8.49 30.24 5.89
CA THR A 307 -9.60 30.38 4.94
C THR A 307 -10.42 29.09 4.92
N SER A 308 -11.72 29.20 4.64
CA SER A 308 -12.51 28.01 4.31
C SER A 308 -11.94 27.35 3.08
N MET A 309 -11.83 26.03 3.09
CA MET A 309 -11.39 25.26 1.93
C MET A 309 -12.38 24.15 1.61
N GLU A 310 -12.64 23.96 0.33
CA GLU A 310 -13.38 22.81 -0.14
C GLU A 310 -12.55 21.52 0.06
N TYR A 311 -13.21 20.41 0.33
CA TYR A 311 -12.58 19.10 0.40
C TYR A 311 -13.53 18.01 -0.07
N THR A 312 -12.94 16.93 -0.52
CA THR A 312 -13.65 15.68 -0.78
C THR A 312 -13.20 14.64 0.24
N LEU A 313 -14.15 14.01 0.91
CA LEU A 313 -13.94 12.91 1.82
C LEU A 313 -14.64 11.67 1.28
N SER A 314 -13.92 10.57 1.13
CA SER A 314 -14.50 9.31 0.71
C SER A 314 -14.24 8.20 1.71
N ALA A 315 -15.19 7.28 1.83
CA ALA A 315 -15.09 6.06 2.62
C ALA A 315 -15.33 4.85 1.70
N SER A 316 -14.34 3.98 1.60
CA SER A 316 -14.41 2.75 0.83
C SER A 316 -14.30 1.55 1.77
N TYR A 317 -15.19 0.60 1.62
CA TYR A 317 -15.27 -0.60 2.45
C TYR A 317 -14.95 -1.82 1.59
N TYR A 318 -14.11 -2.69 2.10
CA TYR A 318 -13.62 -3.88 1.40
C TYR A 318 -13.79 -5.11 2.27
N LYS A 319 -13.93 -6.26 1.62
CA LYS A 319 -13.94 -7.57 2.26
C LYS A 319 -12.86 -8.47 1.70
N ASN A 320 -12.46 -9.45 2.51
CA ASN A 320 -11.68 -10.57 2.00
C ASN A 320 -12.57 -11.44 1.11
N ASP A 321 -12.12 -11.70 -0.10
CA ASP A 321 -12.83 -12.53 -1.07
C ASP A 321 -11.89 -13.57 -1.68
N LYS A 322 -12.46 -14.57 -2.32
CA LYS A 322 -11.67 -15.58 -3.02
C LYS A 322 -11.06 -14.99 -4.28
N TRP A 323 -9.75 -15.13 -4.41
CA TRP A 323 -9.06 -14.70 -5.63
C TRP A 323 -9.07 -15.79 -6.68
N SER A 324 -9.83 -15.58 -7.76
CA SER A 324 -10.08 -16.57 -8.78
C SER A 324 -8.90 -16.89 -9.71
N VAL A 325 -7.82 -16.10 -9.64
CA VAL A 325 -6.63 -16.30 -10.50
C VAL A 325 -5.65 -17.35 -9.97
N LEU A 326 -5.72 -17.72 -8.68
CA LEU A 326 -4.83 -18.70 -8.07
C LEU A 326 -5.51 -20.04 -7.86
N TRP A 327 -4.83 -21.09 -8.29
CA TRP A 327 -5.33 -22.46 -8.28
C TRP A 327 -4.27 -23.41 -7.70
N PRO A 328 -4.31 -23.72 -6.39
CA PRO A 328 -3.51 -24.80 -5.85
C PRO A 328 -4.05 -26.15 -6.36
N ASP A 329 -3.15 -27.08 -6.68
CA ASP A 329 -3.50 -28.43 -7.12
C ASP A 329 -4.16 -29.26 -5.99
N SER A 330 -3.89 -28.89 -4.75
CA SER A 330 -4.56 -29.43 -3.57
C SER A 330 -4.94 -28.30 -2.61
N LYS A 331 -6.19 -28.34 -2.12
CA LYS A 331 -6.66 -27.40 -1.10
C LYS A 331 -6.28 -27.81 0.32
N ILE A 332 -5.83 -29.04 0.53
CA ILE A 332 -5.44 -29.58 1.82
C ILE A 332 -4.16 -30.37 1.64
N VAL A 333 -3.15 -30.02 2.43
CA VAL A 333 -1.85 -30.69 2.42
C VAL A 333 -1.53 -31.21 3.81
N ASN A 334 -1.27 -32.52 3.91
CA ASN A 334 -0.77 -33.12 5.14
C ASN A 334 0.76 -33.08 5.14
N VAL A 335 1.35 -32.46 6.15
CA VAL A 335 2.80 -32.32 6.29
C VAL A 335 3.26 -33.19 7.46
N PRO A 336 4.04 -34.26 7.18
CA PRO A 336 4.51 -35.16 8.23
C PRO A 336 5.40 -34.46 9.27
N PRO A 337 5.55 -35.04 10.48
CA PRO A 337 6.42 -34.50 11.52
C PRO A 337 7.87 -34.37 11.05
N LYS A 338 8.53 -33.26 11.39
CA LYS A 338 9.95 -33.01 11.05
C LYS A 338 10.26 -33.13 9.55
N ASN A 339 9.28 -32.83 8.70
CA ASN A 339 9.40 -33.01 7.25
C ASN A 339 8.75 -31.85 6.49
N SER A 340 8.84 -31.89 5.18
CA SER A 340 8.22 -30.94 4.28
C SER A 340 7.27 -31.64 3.29
N SER A 341 6.24 -30.94 2.86
CA SER A 341 5.38 -31.33 1.74
C SER A 341 5.32 -30.18 0.73
N THR A 342 5.04 -30.52 -0.52
CA THR A 342 4.94 -29.54 -1.60
C THR A 342 3.52 -29.46 -2.16
N VAL A 343 3.19 -28.33 -2.74
CA VAL A 343 1.95 -28.07 -3.45
C VAL A 343 2.23 -27.17 -4.66
N ASP A 344 1.71 -27.54 -5.81
CA ASP A 344 1.83 -26.72 -6.99
C ASP A 344 0.68 -25.69 -7.02
N VAL A 345 1.02 -24.45 -7.28
CA VAL A 345 0.08 -23.35 -7.40
C VAL A 345 0.19 -22.73 -8.78
N THR A 346 -0.89 -22.79 -9.53
CA THR A 346 -0.99 -22.21 -10.87
C THR A 346 -1.72 -20.87 -10.78
N LEU A 347 -1.12 -19.84 -11.35
CA LEU A 347 -1.73 -18.57 -11.63
C LEU A 347 -2.19 -18.56 -13.09
N ILE A 348 -3.44 -18.14 -13.31
CA ILE A 348 -4.04 -17.99 -14.63
C ILE A 348 -4.54 -16.58 -14.76
N VAL A 349 -4.00 -15.83 -15.74
CA VAL A 349 -4.45 -14.46 -16.03
C VAL A 349 -5.73 -14.56 -16.86
N PRO A 350 -6.87 -13.98 -16.42
CA PRO A 350 -8.06 -13.88 -17.25
C PRO A 350 -7.81 -13.11 -18.55
N ASP A 351 -8.52 -13.47 -19.62
CA ASP A 351 -8.36 -12.84 -20.93
C ASP A 351 -8.78 -11.38 -20.97
N ASP A 352 -9.61 -10.95 -20.04
CA ASP A 352 -10.17 -9.60 -19.91
C ASP A 352 -9.39 -8.71 -18.93
N PHE A 353 -8.30 -9.22 -18.33
CA PHE A 353 -7.48 -8.40 -17.45
C PHE A 353 -6.74 -7.33 -18.23
N GLN A 354 -6.91 -6.09 -17.79
CA GLN A 354 -6.19 -4.94 -18.35
C GLN A 354 -4.74 -4.92 -17.88
N THR A 355 -3.91 -4.18 -18.62
CA THR A 355 -2.50 -3.98 -18.21
C THR A 355 -2.41 -3.34 -16.82
N GLY A 356 -1.50 -3.84 -16.01
CA GLY A 356 -1.30 -3.33 -14.66
C GLY A 356 -0.64 -4.32 -13.71
N VAL A 357 -0.58 -3.96 -12.42
CA VAL A 357 -0.07 -4.80 -11.34
C VAL A 357 -1.25 -5.35 -10.54
N TYR A 358 -1.25 -6.65 -10.32
CA TYR A 358 -2.28 -7.36 -9.55
C TYR A 358 -1.64 -8.05 -8.36
N GLN A 359 -2.41 -8.14 -7.27
CA GLN A 359 -1.92 -8.71 -6.01
C GLN A 359 -3.03 -9.35 -5.20
N GLY A 360 -2.62 -10.22 -4.30
CA GLY A 360 -3.45 -10.87 -3.31
C GLY A 360 -2.60 -11.78 -2.43
N PHE A 361 -3.24 -12.71 -1.77
CA PHE A 361 -2.58 -13.68 -0.89
C PHE A 361 -2.92 -15.12 -1.28
N LEU A 362 -1.96 -15.98 -1.06
CA LEU A 362 -2.19 -17.39 -0.82
C LEU A 362 -2.06 -17.64 0.68
N ASN A 363 -3.16 -17.98 1.32
CA ASN A 363 -3.20 -18.27 2.74
C ASN A 363 -3.03 -19.77 2.97
N PHE A 364 -2.13 -20.13 3.88
CA PHE A 364 -1.89 -21.48 4.38
C PHE A 364 -2.30 -21.51 5.84
N LYS A 365 -3.29 -22.32 6.20
CA LYS A 365 -3.87 -22.32 7.54
C LYS A 365 -3.95 -23.73 8.12
N SER A 366 -3.34 -23.92 9.29
CA SER A 366 -3.59 -25.06 10.18
C SER A 366 -4.52 -24.65 11.34
N ASP A 367 -4.73 -25.55 12.29
CA ASP A 367 -5.53 -25.24 13.48
C ASP A 367 -4.88 -24.15 14.35
N ASP A 368 -3.55 -24.14 14.44
CA ASP A 368 -2.81 -23.29 15.37
C ASP A 368 -2.05 -22.14 14.69
N HIS A 369 -1.79 -22.21 13.39
CA HIS A 369 -0.95 -21.24 12.68
C HIS A 369 -1.46 -20.93 11.27
N SER A 370 -1.22 -19.69 10.83
CA SER A 370 -1.60 -19.23 9.51
C SER A 370 -0.48 -18.40 8.88
N VAL A 371 -0.20 -18.66 7.61
CA VAL A 371 0.79 -17.93 6.83
C VAL A 371 0.10 -17.26 5.64
N ASN A 372 0.19 -15.95 5.54
CA ASN A 372 -0.22 -15.21 4.36
C ASN A 372 0.99 -14.99 3.44
N ALA A 373 1.07 -15.72 2.35
CA ALA A 373 2.07 -15.53 1.32
C ALA A 373 1.58 -14.48 0.31
N PRO A 374 2.20 -13.28 0.25
CA PRO A 374 1.84 -12.29 -0.76
C PRO A 374 2.13 -12.82 -2.16
N VAL A 375 1.18 -12.64 -3.07
CA VAL A 375 1.31 -12.99 -4.48
C VAL A 375 1.07 -11.74 -5.32
N SER A 376 1.95 -11.49 -6.28
CA SER A 376 1.80 -10.40 -7.23
C SER A 376 2.24 -10.81 -8.63
N PHE A 377 1.67 -10.17 -9.63
CA PHE A 377 2.06 -10.32 -11.03
C PHE A 377 1.73 -9.06 -11.81
N VAL A 378 2.34 -8.95 -12.97
CA VAL A 378 2.11 -7.86 -13.92
C VAL A 378 1.39 -8.41 -15.14
N VAL A 379 0.36 -7.72 -15.60
CA VAL A 379 -0.28 -7.96 -16.89
C VAL A 379 0.24 -6.95 -17.89
N LYS A 380 0.78 -7.42 -19.00
CA LYS A 380 1.28 -6.59 -20.11
C LYS A 380 0.27 -6.57 -21.24
N GLU A 381 0.12 -5.40 -21.87
CA GLU A 381 -0.65 -5.26 -23.10
C GLU A 381 0.25 -5.51 -24.31
N PRO A 382 -0.02 -6.49 -25.17
CA PRO A 382 0.81 -6.77 -26.34
C PRO A 382 0.55 -5.75 -27.45
N ILE A 383 1.60 -5.15 -28.00
CA ILE A 383 1.55 -4.27 -29.17
C ILE A 383 2.12 -5.03 -30.37
N ILE A 384 1.23 -5.49 -31.24
CA ILE A 384 1.57 -6.36 -32.38
C ILE A 384 1.49 -5.59 -33.69
N GLU A 385 0.50 -4.72 -33.84
CA GLU A 385 0.22 -4.03 -35.09
C GLU A 385 0.80 -2.61 -35.10
N ASN A 386 1.26 -2.16 -36.28
CA ASN A 386 1.54 -0.76 -36.53
C ASN A 386 0.22 0.00 -36.53
N ASP A 387 0.25 1.26 -36.06
CA ASP A 387 -0.92 2.14 -36.00
C ASP A 387 -2.04 1.67 -35.04
N SER A 388 -1.72 0.80 -34.09
CA SER A 388 -2.67 0.43 -33.02
C SER A 388 -2.82 1.57 -32.03
N THR A 389 -4.07 1.82 -31.59
CA THR A 389 -4.40 2.73 -30.50
C THR A 389 -4.92 1.94 -29.33
N ILE A 390 -4.26 2.06 -28.19
CA ILE A 390 -4.64 1.38 -26.95
C ILE A 390 -5.17 2.44 -25.99
N PHE A 391 -6.38 2.22 -25.47
CA PHE A 391 -6.98 3.06 -24.46
C PHE A 391 -6.84 2.40 -23.09
N VAL A 392 -6.31 3.13 -22.12
CA VAL A 392 -6.26 2.71 -20.71
C VAL A 392 -6.96 3.74 -19.85
N GLU A 393 -7.79 3.28 -18.94
CA GLU A 393 -8.53 4.16 -18.04
C GLU A 393 -7.91 4.14 -16.64
N GLY A 394 -7.76 5.32 -16.06
CA GLY A 394 -7.22 5.49 -14.71
C GLY A 394 -8.26 5.36 -13.60
N LYS A 395 -9.49 4.92 -13.87
CA LYS A 395 -10.48 4.73 -12.82
C LYS A 395 -10.18 3.47 -11.98
N LEU A 396 -10.61 3.49 -10.74
CA LEU A 396 -10.65 2.27 -9.93
C LEU A 396 -11.57 1.27 -10.63
N THR A 397 -11.08 0.05 -10.81
CA THR A 397 -11.97 -1.06 -11.10
C THR A 397 -12.73 -1.41 -9.83
N ASP A 398 -14.00 -1.64 -9.96
CA ASP A 398 -14.93 -1.64 -8.84
C ASP A 398 -14.71 -2.79 -7.86
N ASP A 399 -13.99 -3.83 -8.25
CA ASP A 399 -14.01 -5.10 -7.52
C ASP A 399 -12.73 -5.43 -6.74
N ILE A 400 -11.57 -4.93 -7.16
CA ILE A 400 -10.28 -5.33 -6.60
C ILE A 400 -9.48 -4.12 -6.17
N LEU A 401 -9.07 -4.10 -4.90
CA LEU A 401 -8.13 -3.11 -4.39
C LEU A 401 -6.80 -3.24 -5.15
N TYR A 402 -6.33 -2.11 -5.71
CA TYR A 402 -5.11 -2.03 -6.52
C TYR A 402 -5.08 -2.84 -7.82
N GLY A 403 -6.21 -3.27 -8.35
CA GLY A 403 -6.28 -3.78 -9.72
C GLY A 403 -5.90 -2.72 -10.76
N ASN A 404 -5.59 -3.15 -11.98
CA ASN A 404 -5.22 -2.26 -13.10
C ASN A 404 -4.00 -1.36 -12.84
N GLY A 405 -3.00 -1.87 -12.16
CA GLY A 405 -1.78 -1.11 -11.88
C GLY A 405 -1.95 0.03 -10.90
N PHE A 406 -3.08 0.10 -10.22
CA PHE A 406 -3.32 1.11 -9.22
C PHE A 406 -2.49 0.86 -7.97
N THR A 407 -1.64 1.81 -7.63
CA THR A 407 -0.92 1.84 -6.37
C THR A 407 -1.28 3.11 -5.63
N LYS A 408 -1.95 2.95 -4.52
CA LYS A 408 -2.36 4.05 -3.66
C LYS A 408 -1.20 4.52 -2.81
N GLY A 409 -1.07 5.80 -2.60
CA GLY A 409 -0.04 6.28 -1.70
C GLY A 409 0.08 7.79 -1.64
N ALA A 410 0.69 8.24 -0.56
CA ALA A 410 1.05 9.63 -0.34
C ALA A 410 2.48 9.92 -0.84
N PHE A 411 2.94 9.22 -1.86
CA PHE A 411 4.27 9.40 -2.42
C PHE A 411 4.18 10.03 -3.80
N ASP A 412 4.88 11.13 -3.97
CA ASP A 412 5.08 11.78 -5.25
C ASP A 412 6.57 11.95 -5.51
N MET A 413 7.04 11.45 -6.64
CA MET A 413 8.44 11.58 -7.04
C MET A 413 8.78 13.00 -7.50
N SER A 414 7.81 13.77 -7.95
CA SER A 414 8.02 15.10 -8.54
C SER A 414 7.80 16.23 -7.54
N ASN A 415 6.86 16.07 -6.63
CA ASN A 415 6.48 17.13 -5.70
C ASN A 415 5.86 16.55 -4.43
N ARG A 416 6.44 16.84 -3.27
CA ARG A 416 5.92 16.40 -1.96
C ARG A 416 4.51 16.87 -1.64
N TYR A 417 4.06 17.93 -2.28
CA TYR A 417 2.75 18.55 -2.06
C TYR A 417 1.66 17.95 -2.95
N MET A 418 2.05 17.14 -3.91
CA MET A 418 1.16 16.48 -4.87
C MET A 418 1.05 15.00 -4.61
N ALA A 419 1.10 14.58 -3.34
CA ALA A 419 0.91 13.20 -3.00
C ALA A 419 -0.40 12.66 -3.60
N GLY A 420 -0.35 11.51 -4.22
CA GLY A 420 -1.48 10.95 -4.93
C GLY A 420 -1.29 9.50 -5.31
N ASP A 421 -2.17 9.05 -6.16
CA ASP A 421 -2.21 7.67 -6.58
C ASP A 421 -1.37 7.44 -7.82
N TRP A 422 -0.75 6.29 -7.89
CA TRP A 422 0.02 5.84 -9.03
C TRP A 422 -0.77 4.82 -9.83
N ARG A 423 -0.69 4.95 -11.17
CA ARG A 423 -1.15 3.96 -12.11
C ARG A 423 0.03 3.49 -12.94
N GLN A 424 0.17 2.19 -13.08
CA GLN A 424 1.26 1.57 -13.80
C GLN A 424 0.68 0.72 -14.93
N TYR A 425 1.09 1.02 -16.14
CA TYR A 425 0.68 0.31 -17.34
C TYR A 425 1.90 -0.28 -18.03
N TYR A 426 1.81 -1.53 -18.44
CA TYR A 426 2.91 -2.27 -19.02
C TYR A 426 2.56 -2.66 -20.45
N PHE A 427 3.45 -2.36 -21.37
CA PHE A 427 3.28 -2.66 -22.79
C PHE A 427 4.39 -3.58 -23.27
N ASP A 428 4.03 -4.58 -24.08
CA ASP A 428 4.94 -5.53 -24.68
C ASP A 428 5.01 -5.30 -26.18
N ILE A 429 5.98 -4.54 -26.65
CA ILE A 429 6.14 -4.21 -28.07
C ILE A 429 6.75 -5.42 -28.77
N GLN A 430 5.92 -6.21 -29.45
CA GLN A 430 6.31 -7.43 -30.13
C GLN A 430 6.70 -7.22 -31.61
N ASN A 431 6.37 -6.05 -32.16
CA ASN A 431 6.67 -5.73 -33.55
C ASN A 431 7.86 -4.78 -33.64
N GLU A 432 9.01 -5.30 -34.10
CA GLU A 432 10.27 -4.55 -34.22
C GLU A 432 10.21 -3.37 -35.22
N SER A 433 9.18 -3.30 -36.07
CA SER A 433 9.00 -2.17 -37.00
C SER A 433 8.41 -0.92 -36.33
N ILE A 434 7.87 -1.05 -35.11
CA ILE A 434 7.38 0.07 -34.32
C ILE A 434 8.56 0.84 -33.74
N ASN A 435 8.74 2.07 -34.18
CA ASN A 435 9.83 2.93 -33.77
C ASN A 435 9.40 4.19 -33.04
N THR A 436 8.09 4.42 -32.93
CA THR A 436 7.51 5.62 -32.31
C THR A 436 6.24 5.25 -31.54
N ALA A 437 6.12 5.76 -30.34
CA ALA A 437 4.89 5.72 -29.54
C ALA A 437 4.48 7.15 -29.18
N ILE A 438 3.19 7.44 -29.31
CA ILE A 438 2.58 8.69 -28.88
C ILE A 438 1.72 8.36 -27.67
N ILE A 439 1.96 9.04 -26.56
CA ILE A 439 1.20 8.87 -25.33
C ILE A 439 0.43 10.15 -25.05
N GLU A 440 -0.88 10.06 -25.10
CA GLU A 440 -1.78 11.14 -24.74
C GLU A 440 -2.43 10.87 -23.41
N LEU A 441 -2.36 11.83 -22.49
CA LEU A 441 -3.03 11.81 -21.20
C LEU A 441 -4.08 12.91 -21.16
N SER A 442 -5.33 12.56 -20.92
CA SER A 442 -6.43 13.49 -20.78
C SER A 442 -7.22 13.26 -19.50
N TRP A 443 -7.69 14.34 -18.90
CA TRP A 443 -8.55 14.31 -17.72
C TRP A 443 -9.52 15.49 -17.75
N GLN A 444 -10.58 15.42 -16.93
CA GLN A 444 -11.70 16.37 -17.01
C GLN A 444 -11.63 17.50 -15.98
N SER A 445 -10.88 17.34 -14.90
CA SER A 445 -10.84 18.31 -13.80
C SER A 445 -9.64 19.23 -13.91
N ASP A 446 -9.88 20.53 -13.90
CA ASP A 446 -8.83 21.56 -13.88
C ASP A 446 -8.06 21.56 -12.53
N ASP A 447 -8.64 21.00 -11.47
CA ASP A 447 -8.03 20.92 -10.14
C ASP A 447 -7.15 19.67 -9.95
N THR A 448 -7.10 18.80 -10.95
CA THR A 448 -6.26 17.59 -10.91
C THR A 448 -5.00 17.80 -11.74
N ASN A 449 -3.87 17.40 -11.21
CA ASN A 449 -2.60 17.45 -11.91
C ASN A 449 -2.03 16.05 -12.06
N PHE A 450 -1.63 15.68 -13.28
CA PHE A 450 -1.05 14.39 -13.59
C PHE A 450 0.36 14.51 -14.17
N GLY A 451 1.25 13.65 -13.68
CA GLY A 451 2.55 13.41 -14.27
C GLY A 451 2.60 12.06 -14.99
N VAL A 452 3.30 12.01 -16.10
CA VAL A 452 3.58 10.78 -16.84
C VAL A 452 5.06 10.51 -16.82
N PHE A 453 5.42 9.28 -16.45
CA PHE A 453 6.77 8.75 -16.58
C PHE A 453 6.74 7.56 -17.53
N VAL A 454 7.56 7.60 -18.55
CA VAL A 454 7.78 6.46 -19.45
C VAL A 454 9.11 5.82 -19.07
N MET A 455 9.07 4.55 -18.76
CA MET A 455 10.23 3.79 -18.32
C MET A 455 10.53 2.67 -19.32
N ASP A 456 11.81 2.43 -19.53
CA ASP A 456 12.24 1.25 -20.27
C ASP A 456 12.14 -0.03 -19.41
N PRO A 457 12.35 -1.24 -19.97
CA PRO A 457 12.30 -2.48 -19.18
C PRO A 457 13.33 -2.55 -18.05
N SER A 458 14.34 -1.68 -18.02
CA SER A 458 15.32 -1.59 -16.94
C SER A 458 14.84 -0.73 -15.77
N GLY A 459 13.69 -0.07 -15.90
CA GLY A 459 13.16 0.89 -14.92
C GLY A 459 13.75 2.30 -15.08
N LYS A 460 14.54 2.56 -16.13
CA LYS A 460 15.06 3.88 -16.44
C LYS A 460 13.96 4.75 -17.03
N ILE A 461 13.79 5.94 -16.50
CA ILE A 461 12.88 6.94 -17.08
C ILE A 461 13.48 7.44 -18.39
N ILE A 462 12.78 7.23 -19.50
CA ILE A 462 13.18 7.65 -20.84
C ILE A 462 12.44 8.90 -21.30
N GLN A 463 11.26 9.18 -20.72
CA GLN A 463 10.47 10.37 -21.00
C GLN A 463 9.59 10.73 -19.80
N THR A 464 9.35 12.01 -19.59
CA THR A 464 8.40 12.52 -18.61
C THR A 464 7.85 13.88 -19.02
N ASN A 465 6.62 14.19 -18.61
CA ASN A 465 6.04 15.53 -18.73
C ASN A 465 6.13 16.33 -17.42
N VAL A 466 6.70 15.74 -16.37
CA VAL A 466 6.85 16.42 -15.08
C VAL A 466 7.94 17.48 -15.20
N PRO A 467 7.66 18.76 -14.87
CA PRO A 467 8.67 19.82 -14.95
C PRO A 467 9.89 19.49 -14.09
N SER A 468 11.08 19.62 -14.68
CA SER A 468 12.32 19.54 -13.92
C SER A 468 12.41 20.74 -12.95
N GLY A 469 12.84 20.55 -11.73
CA GLY A 469 13.07 21.60 -10.75
C GLY A 469 12.02 21.76 -9.65
N VAL A 470 10.99 20.94 -9.63
CA VAL A 470 10.01 20.89 -8.51
C VAL A 470 10.61 20.23 -7.27
N PHE A 471 11.64 19.44 -7.44
CA PHE A 471 12.45 18.87 -6.35
C PHE A 471 13.51 19.85 -5.91
N GLY A 472 13.39 20.56 -4.87
CA GLY A 472 14.60 21.23 -4.44
C GLY A 472 14.48 22.35 -3.46
N HIS A 473 13.33 22.88 -3.24
CA HIS A 473 13.20 23.99 -2.29
C HIS A 473 12.96 23.55 -0.85
N PHE A 474 12.87 22.23 -0.59
CA PHE A 474 12.57 21.75 0.74
C PHE A 474 13.84 21.46 1.56
N LEU A 475 13.95 22.07 2.72
CA LEU A 475 15.02 21.89 3.72
C LEU A 475 16.44 22.31 3.28
N GLY A 476 16.58 23.24 2.31
CA GLY A 476 17.92 23.67 1.87
C GLY A 476 18.76 22.53 1.27
N TRP A 477 18.13 21.45 0.88
CA TRP A 477 18.77 20.41 0.10
C TRP A 477 19.07 21.00 -1.27
N PRO A 478 20.31 20.85 -1.77
CA PRO A 478 20.64 21.28 -3.12
C PRO A 478 19.61 20.65 -4.04
N SER A 479 19.13 21.44 -4.97
CA SER A 479 18.18 21.01 -6.00
C SER A 479 18.57 19.61 -6.46
N LEU A 480 17.61 18.70 -6.52
CA LEU A 480 17.84 17.36 -7.08
C LEU A 480 18.11 17.42 -8.60
N ASP A 481 18.64 18.56 -9.09
CA ASP A 481 19.15 18.73 -10.46
C ASP A 481 20.15 17.63 -10.83
N TRP A 482 20.84 17.07 -9.83
CA TRP A 482 21.68 15.91 -10.05
C TRP A 482 20.90 14.62 -10.37
N LEU A 483 19.69 14.43 -9.83
CA LEU A 483 18.82 13.33 -10.25
C LEU A 483 18.16 13.61 -11.61
N GLY A 484 17.76 14.86 -11.86
CA GLY A 484 17.21 15.26 -13.16
C GLY A 484 18.22 15.18 -14.29
N ASN A 485 19.47 15.62 -14.05
CA ASN A 485 20.53 15.60 -15.07
C ASN A 485 21.26 14.25 -15.22
N SER A 486 21.09 13.31 -14.28
CA SER A 486 21.70 11.99 -14.36
C SER A 486 20.73 10.89 -14.77
N LEU A 487 19.44 11.20 -14.87
CA LEU A 487 18.41 10.24 -15.29
C LEU A 487 17.93 10.46 -16.75
N PHE A 488 18.44 11.52 -17.42
CA PHE A 488 18.13 11.82 -18.83
C PHE A 488 19.35 11.67 -19.72
#